data_82051fb56c6d7faa89a645ec36035db8
#
_entry.id   82051fb56c6d7faa89a645ec36035db8
#
_cell.length_a   1.000
_cell.length_b   1.000
_cell.length_c   1.000
_cell.angle_alpha   90.00
_cell.angle_beta   90.00
_cell.angle_gamma   90.00
#
_symmetry.space_group_name_H-M   'P 1'
#
loop_
_entity.id
_entity.type
_entity.pdbx_description
1 polymer ?
#
loop_
_entity_poly.entity_id
_entity_poly.type
_entity_poly.pdbx_seq_one_letter_code
_entity_poly.pdbx_strand_id
1 'polypeptide(L)'
;MQGNKFMKKCIVLMGIKHCGKSTQANFLSEYFKIPSFDTDDLIFELTGKTPRQIYTELGEEGFKNAEKSACIELKNRLEKIQQTENSEKYIAVAATGGGICNNAEAIKLLSEIGILVFLNADERTAANRIVKEVKIDVDGKLFNLPAYIAKENPRTISDVRESFHKFYVERQKIYRSICNICVDMKNAPKSENRDSIIESLSKTE
;
A
#
# COMPACT_ATOMS: atom_id res chain seq x y z
N MET A 1 23.06 -28.93 -7.01
CA MET A 1 22.64 -28.17 -5.82
C MET A 1 22.84 -26.68 -6.13
N GLN A 2 21.82 -26.02 -6.62
CA GLN A 2 21.87 -24.55 -6.85
C GLN A 2 21.80 -23.87 -5.50
N GLY A 3 22.88 -23.19 -5.12
CA GLY A 3 22.97 -22.45 -3.89
C GLY A 3 21.83 -21.40 -3.82
N ASN A 4 21.20 -21.37 -2.66
CA ASN A 4 20.17 -20.39 -2.30
C ASN A 4 20.83 -19.00 -2.36
N LYS A 5 20.77 -18.36 -3.53
CA LYS A 5 21.27 -17.01 -3.72
C LYS A 5 20.37 -16.12 -2.88
N PHE A 6 20.90 -15.57 -1.79
CA PHE A 6 20.20 -14.61 -0.95
C PHE A 6 19.60 -13.53 -1.87
N MET A 7 18.31 -13.63 -2.14
CA MET A 7 17.63 -12.62 -2.94
C MET A 7 17.55 -11.34 -2.09
N LYS A 8 18.11 -10.28 -2.59
CA LYS A 8 17.94 -8.94 -2.02
C LYS A 8 16.46 -8.65 -1.97
N LYS A 9 15.99 -8.06 -0.87
CA LYS A 9 14.58 -7.94 -0.60
C LYS A 9 14.05 -6.55 -0.94
N CYS A 10 12.90 -6.48 -1.55
CA CYS A 10 12.13 -5.26 -1.65
C CYS A 10 11.47 -4.94 -0.29
N ILE A 11 11.46 -3.68 0.13
CA ILE A 11 10.66 -3.21 1.27
C ILE A 11 9.26 -2.91 0.74
N VAL A 12 8.27 -3.73 1.09
CA VAL A 12 6.89 -3.59 0.61
C VAL A 12 6.04 -2.93 1.69
N LEU A 13 5.66 -1.67 1.47
CA LEU A 13 4.83 -0.89 2.39
C LEU A 13 3.35 -1.14 2.13
N MET A 14 2.66 -1.70 3.10
CA MET A 14 1.23 -1.98 3.08
C MET A 14 0.50 -1.18 4.16
N GLY A 15 -0.80 -1.03 4.00
CA GLY A 15 -1.68 -0.39 4.98
C GLY A 15 -2.83 0.33 4.32
N ILE A 16 -3.75 0.82 5.13
CA ILE A 16 -4.96 1.51 4.67
C ILE A 16 -4.66 2.75 3.83
N LYS A 17 -5.65 3.23 3.09
CA LYS A 17 -5.54 4.50 2.36
C LYS A 17 -5.15 5.63 3.33
N HIS A 18 -4.27 6.53 2.88
CA HIS A 18 -3.76 7.68 3.66
C HIS A 18 -2.91 7.37 4.91
N CYS A 19 -2.44 6.14 5.10
CA CYS A 19 -1.50 5.84 6.18
C CYS A 19 -0.07 6.34 5.93
N GLY A 20 0.23 6.83 4.72
CA GLY A 20 1.52 7.45 4.39
C GLY A 20 2.49 6.58 3.59
N LYS A 21 2.04 5.48 2.97
CA LYS A 21 2.89 4.54 2.21
C LYS A 21 3.78 5.20 1.17
N SER A 22 3.20 5.91 0.20
CA SER A 22 3.96 6.56 -0.89
C SER A 22 4.94 7.61 -0.33
N THR A 23 4.55 8.35 0.72
CA THR A 23 5.45 9.28 1.40
C THR A 23 6.64 8.55 2.04
N GLN A 24 6.39 7.47 2.78
CA GLN A 24 7.46 6.71 3.42
C GLN A 24 8.31 5.94 2.42
N ALA A 25 7.73 5.49 1.30
CA ALA A 25 8.49 4.89 0.21
C ALA A 25 9.56 5.85 -0.34
N ASN A 26 9.20 7.11 -0.57
CA ASN A 26 10.15 8.12 -1.02
C ASN A 26 11.25 8.39 0.03
N PHE A 27 10.90 8.55 1.30
CA PHE A 27 11.88 8.74 2.37
C PHE A 27 12.85 7.55 2.54
N LEU A 28 12.36 6.32 2.40
CA LEU A 28 13.19 5.12 2.47
C LEU A 28 14.05 4.97 1.21
N SER A 29 13.51 5.30 0.04
CA SER A 29 14.23 5.33 -1.23
C SER A 29 15.43 6.29 -1.16
N GLU A 30 15.23 7.50 -0.66
CA GLU A 30 16.30 8.49 -0.45
C GLU A 30 17.34 8.01 0.56
N TYR A 31 16.89 7.43 1.67
CA TYR A 31 17.78 6.96 2.75
C TYR A 31 18.68 5.80 2.31
N PHE A 32 18.09 4.79 1.65
CA PHE A 32 18.81 3.60 1.19
C PHE A 32 19.44 3.80 -0.20
N LYS A 33 19.16 4.90 -0.88
CA LYS A 33 19.60 5.19 -2.28
C LYS A 33 19.16 4.09 -3.26
N ILE A 34 17.96 3.60 -3.12
CA ILE A 34 17.34 2.56 -3.94
C ILE A 34 16.04 3.09 -4.59
N PRO A 35 15.60 2.55 -5.73
CA PRO A 35 14.39 3.00 -6.40
C PRO A 35 13.14 2.75 -5.55
N SER A 36 12.10 3.61 -5.74
CA SER A 36 10.77 3.40 -5.20
C SER A 36 9.76 3.16 -6.31
N PHE A 37 8.77 2.31 -6.03
CA PHE A 37 7.65 1.99 -6.92
C PHE A 37 6.34 2.19 -6.16
N ASP A 38 5.27 2.56 -6.91
CA ASP A 38 3.90 2.54 -6.40
C ASP A 38 3.07 1.61 -7.28
N THR A 39 2.36 0.65 -6.69
CA THR A 39 1.57 -0.31 -7.47
C THR A 39 0.41 0.35 -8.20
N ASP A 40 -0.12 1.47 -7.70
CA ASP A 40 -1.16 2.24 -8.38
C ASP A 40 -0.62 2.91 -9.66
N ASP A 41 0.65 3.38 -9.64
CA ASP A 41 1.34 3.91 -10.82
C ASP A 41 1.63 2.79 -11.83
N LEU A 42 2.06 1.62 -11.37
CA LEU A 42 2.27 0.45 -12.24
C LEU A 42 0.96 -0.01 -12.92
N ILE A 43 -0.16 0.04 -12.21
CA ILE A 43 -1.48 -0.23 -12.80
C ILE A 43 -1.74 0.77 -13.94
N PHE A 44 -1.48 2.07 -13.70
CA PHE A 44 -1.69 3.09 -14.71
C PHE A 44 -0.77 2.91 -15.92
N GLU A 45 0.52 2.62 -15.71
CA GLU A 45 1.47 2.34 -16.79
C GLU A 45 1.05 1.16 -17.66
N LEU A 46 0.53 0.08 -17.05
CA LEU A 46 0.13 -1.14 -17.75
C LEU A 46 -1.19 -1.00 -18.49
N THR A 47 -2.12 -0.19 -17.98
CA THR A 47 -3.51 -0.17 -18.46
C THR A 47 -3.97 1.15 -19.08
N GLY A 48 -3.21 2.24 -18.86
CA GLY A 48 -3.63 3.61 -19.19
C GLY A 48 -4.77 4.13 -18.31
N LYS A 49 -5.17 3.39 -17.26
CA LYS A 49 -6.30 3.72 -16.38
C LYS A 49 -5.88 3.78 -14.93
N THR A 50 -6.48 4.70 -14.20
CA THR A 50 -6.30 4.77 -12.75
C THR A 50 -6.97 3.57 -12.05
N PRO A 51 -6.53 3.16 -10.86
CA PRO A 51 -7.19 2.16 -10.03
C PRO A 51 -8.70 2.37 -9.90
N ARG A 52 -9.12 3.63 -9.73
CA ARG A 52 -10.54 3.99 -9.60
C ARG A 52 -11.33 3.73 -10.89
N GLN A 53 -10.76 4.06 -12.05
CA GLN A 53 -11.40 3.79 -13.35
C GLN A 53 -11.56 2.29 -13.58
N ILE A 54 -10.50 1.51 -13.30
CA ILE A 54 -10.58 0.04 -13.43
C ILE A 54 -11.68 -0.53 -12.52
N TYR A 55 -11.71 -0.10 -11.26
CA TYR A 55 -12.73 -0.55 -10.32
C TYR A 55 -14.15 -0.21 -10.78
N THR A 56 -14.34 1.00 -11.32
CA THR A 56 -15.66 1.45 -11.83
C THR A 56 -16.09 0.68 -13.08
N GLU A 57 -15.16 0.39 -13.98
CA GLU A 57 -15.46 -0.25 -15.26
C GLU A 57 -15.53 -1.78 -15.18
N LEU A 58 -14.63 -2.39 -14.40
CA LEU A 58 -14.41 -3.85 -14.37
C LEU A 58 -14.75 -4.49 -13.01
N GLY A 59 -15.18 -3.68 -12.03
CA GLY A 59 -15.52 -4.16 -10.69
C GLY A 59 -14.32 -4.61 -9.88
N GLU A 60 -14.61 -5.31 -8.78
CA GLU A 60 -13.60 -5.76 -7.81
C GLU A 60 -12.64 -6.79 -8.41
N GLU A 61 -13.16 -7.74 -9.20
CA GLU A 61 -12.34 -8.79 -9.80
C GLU A 61 -11.38 -8.23 -10.86
N GLY A 62 -11.86 -7.34 -11.74
CA GLY A 62 -11.00 -6.66 -12.71
C GLY A 62 -9.90 -5.83 -12.02
N PHE A 63 -10.22 -5.19 -10.91
CA PHE A 63 -9.25 -4.46 -10.12
C PHE A 63 -8.20 -5.38 -9.48
N LYS A 64 -8.62 -6.51 -8.87
CA LYS A 64 -7.68 -7.52 -8.33
C LYS A 64 -6.74 -8.08 -9.39
N ASN A 65 -7.24 -8.31 -10.61
CA ASN A 65 -6.40 -8.75 -11.73
C ASN A 65 -5.37 -7.68 -12.13
N ALA A 66 -5.74 -6.40 -12.12
CA ALA A 66 -4.82 -5.30 -12.38
C ALA A 66 -3.76 -5.16 -11.29
N GLU A 67 -4.12 -5.27 -10.01
CA GLU A 67 -3.17 -5.29 -8.88
C GLU A 67 -2.19 -6.47 -9.00
N LYS A 68 -2.67 -7.67 -9.34
CA LYS A 68 -1.82 -8.84 -9.58
C LYS A 68 -0.83 -8.59 -10.72
N SER A 69 -1.30 -8.02 -11.83
CA SER A 69 -0.45 -7.70 -12.97
C SER A 69 0.63 -6.67 -12.61
N ALA A 70 0.29 -5.65 -11.83
CA ALA A 70 1.25 -4.68 -11.30
C ALA A 70 2.31 -5.34 -10.39
N CYS A 71 1.92 -6.31 -9.57
CA CYS A 71 2.87 -7.07 -8.74
C CYS A 71 3.80 -7.95 -9.57
N ILE A 72 3.32 -8.53 -10.68
CA ILE A 72 4.16 -9.29 -11.62
C ILE A 72 5.17 -8.34 -12.29
N GLU A 73 4.70 -7.18 -12.76
CA GLU A 73 5.60 -6.18 -13.37
C GLU A 73 6.64 -5.67 -12.36
N LEU A 74 6.23 -5.41 -11.12
CA LEU A 74 7.18 -5.07 -10.05
C LEU A 74 8.27 -6.15 -9.90
N LYS A 75 7.88 -7.43 -9.84
CA LYS A 75 8.82 -8.55 -9.76
C LYS A 75 9.81 -8.54 -10.93
N ASN A 76 9.32 -8.36 -12.17
CA ASN A 76 10.16 -8.28 -13.37
C ASN A 76 11.17 -7.13 -13.31
N ARG A 77 10.77 -5.96 -12.80
CA ARG A 77 11.67 -4.81 -12.60
C ARG A 77 12.74 -5.07 -11.55
N LEU A 78 12.36 -5.71 -10.45
CA LEU A 78 13.31 -6.08 -9.39
C LEU A 78 14.35 -7.09 -9.86
N GLU A 79 13.95 -8.06 -10.67
CA GLU A 79 14.87 -9.03 -11.27
C GLU A 79 15.93 -8.36 -12.17
N LYS A 80 15.52 -7.33 -12.94
CA LYS A 80 16.45 -6.53 -13.76
C LYS A 80 17.42 -5.73 -12.89
N ILE A 81 16.95 -5.08 -11.83
CA ILE A 81 17.78 -4.31 -10.90
C ILE A 81 18.79 -5.24 -10.21
N GLN A 82 18.37 -6.41 -9.77
CA GLN A 82 19.24 -7.37 -9.07
C GLN A 82 20.41 -7.87 -9.93
N GLN A 83 20.25 -7.88 -11.25
CA GLN A 83 21.32 -8.27 -12.17
C GLN A 83 22.45 -7.23 -12.28
N THR A 84 22.13 -5.97 -12.00
CA THR A 84 23.06 -4.85 -12.21
C THR A 84 23.77 -4.37 -10.93
N GLU A 85 23.21 -4.67 -9.74
CA GLU A 85 23.69 -4.15 -8.47
C GLU A 85 24.19 -5.25 -7.52
N ASN A 86 25.43 -5.13 -7.02
CA ASN A 86 26.11 -6.21 -6.31
C ASN A 86 26.20 -6.11 -4.78
N SER A 87 25.71 -5.06 -4.11
CA SER A 87 26.14 -4.84 -2.72
C SER A 87 25.09 -4.55 -1.65
N GLU A 88 23.82 -4.29 -1.96
CA GLU A 88 22.89 -3.78 -0.94
C GLU A 88 21.89 -4.81 -0.41
N LYS A 89 21.54 -4.68 0.87
CA LYS A 89 20.57 -5.52 1.57
C LYS A 89 19.17 -5.42 0.97
N TYR A 90 18.76 -4.20 0.60
CA TYR A 90 17.50 -3.91 -0.07
C TYR A 90 17.77 -3.38 -1.48
N ILE A 91 16.91 -3.72 -2.43
CA ILE A 91 17.05 -3.32 -3.84
C ILE A 91 15.98 -2.32 -4.28
N ALA A 92 14.89 -2.21 -3.56
CA ALA A 92 13.82 -1.25 -3.86
C ALA A 92 12.87 -1.08 -2.66
N VAL A 93 12.05 -0.05 -2.72
CA VAL A 93 10.86 0.13 -1.88
C VAL A 93 9.62 0.13 -2.75
N ALA A 94 8.56 -0.54 -2.34
CA ALA A 94 7.28 -0.53 -3.04
C ALA A 94 6.15 -0.07 -2.11
N ALA A 95 5.36 0.91 -2.52
CA ALA A 95 4.09 1.26 -1.91
C ALA A 95 2.97 0.51 -2.61
N THR A 96 1.97 0.03 -1.86
CA THR A 96 0.83 -0.71 -2.39
C THR A 96 -0.47 0.07 -2.29
N GLY A 97 -1.48 -0.32 -3.07
CA GLY A 97 -2.85 0.15 -2.90
C GLY A 97 -3.39 -0.13 -1.49
N GLY A 98 -4.30 0.74 -0.99
CA GLY A 98 -4.84 0.63 0.38
C GLY A 98 -5.78 -0.56 0.62
N GLY A 99 -6.05 -1.37 -0.39
CA GLY A 99 -6.91 -2.56 -0.35
C GLY A 99 -6.18 -3.85 -0.67
N ILE A 100 -4.87 -3.81 -0.88
CA ILE A 100 -4.05 -4.95 -1.34
C ILE A 100 -4.22 -6.21 -0.46
N CYS A 101 -4.50 -6.06 0.83
CA CYS A 101 -4.73 -7.17 1.75
C CYS A 101 -5.90 -8.10 1.34
N ASN A 102 -6.83 -7.62 0.52
CA ASN A 102 -7.96 -8.40 0.00
C ASN A 102 -7.63 -9.16 -1.28
N ASN A 103 -6.38 -9.08 -1.76
CA ASN A 103 -5.90 -9.75 -2.97
C ASN A 103 -4.82 -10.79 -2.60
N ALA A 104 -5.26 -12.00 -2.30
CA ALA A 104 -4.37 -13.07 -1.84
C ALA A 104 -3.27 -13.42 -2.87
N GLU A 105 -3.57 -13.32 -4.17
CA GLU A 105 -2.59 -13.60 -5.23
C GLU A 105 -1.51 -12.51 -5.29
N ALA A 106 -1.92 -11.24 -5.19
CA ALA A 106 -0.97 -10.13 -5.13
C ALA A 106 -0.10 -10.21 -3.87
N ILE A 107 -0.69 -10.51 -2.70
CA ILE A 107 0.06 -10.69 -1.44
C ILE A 107 1.08 -11.82 -1.56
N LYS A 108 0.71 -12.95 -2.17
CA LYS A 108 1.64 -14.06 -2.41
C LYS A 108 2.85 -13.60 -3.24
N LEU A 109 2.62 -12.90 -4.36
CA LEU A 109 3.70 -12.36 -5.19
C LEU A 109 4.59 -11.38 -4.42
N LEU A 110 3.99 -10.47 -3.66
CA LEU A 110 4.73 -9.49 -2.85
C LEU A 110 5.56 -10.17 -1.75
N SER A 111 5.06 -11.24 -1.13
CA SER A 111 5.80 -12.00 -0.11
C SER A 111 7.01 -12.77 -0.68
N GLU A 112 6.96 -13.13 -1.96
CA GLU A 112 8.10 -13.77 -2.65
C GLU A 112 9.24 -12.79 -2.92
N ILE A 113 8.94 -11.52 -3.15
CA ILE A 113 9.91 -10.51 -3.58
C ILE A 113 10.42 -9.61 -2.45
N GLY A 114 9.74 -9.58 -1.30
CA GLY A 114 10.10 -8.60 -0.28
C GLY A 114 9.65 -8.88 1.14
N ILE A 115 9.96 -7.92 2.01
CA ILE A 115 9.52 -7.88 3.40
C ILE A 115 8.24 -7.04 3.44
N LEU A 116 7.16 -7.65 3.90
CA LEU A 116 5.85 -7.00 4.02
C LEU A 116 5.81 -6.16 5.31
N VAL A 117 5.83 -4.85 5.17
CA VAL A 117 5.80 -3.87 6.26
C VAL A 117 4.42 -3.23 6.34
N PHE A 118 3.70 -3.52 7.40
CA PHE A 118 2.41 -2.90 7.67
C PHE A 118 2.58 -1.56 8.38
N LEU A 119 2.18 -0.48 7.74
CA LEU A 119 2.12 0.86 8.33
C LEU A 119 0.77 1.03 9.04
N ASN A 120 0.77 0.80 10.35
CA ASN A 120 -0.43 0.87 11.19
C ASN A 120 -0.71 2.32 11.59
N ALA A 121 -1.55 3.00 10.81
CA ALA A 121 -1.99 4.35 11.14
C ALA A 121 -3.15 4.33 12.13
N ASP A 122 -3.18 5.32 13.01
CA ASP A 122 -4.31 5.57 13.91
C ASP A 122 -5.61 5.81 13.11
N GLU A 123 -6.68 5.16 13.54
CA GLU A 123 -8.00 5.20 12.88
C GLU A 123 -8.53 6.63 12.73
N ARG A 124 -8.48 7.41 13.81
CA ARG A 124 -9.00 8.78 13.83
C ARG A 124 -8.27 9.66 12.82
N THR A 125 -6.96 9.52 12.76
CA THR A 125 -6.10 10.24 11.80
C THR A 125 -6.43 9.87 10.37
N ALA A 126 -6.58 8.58 10.08
CA ALA A 126 -6.91 8.09 8.74
C ALA A 126 -8.33 8.48 8.32
N ALA A 127 -9.32 8.32 9.21
CA ALA A 127 -10.70 8.76 8.97
C ALA A 127 -10.79 10.26 8.68
N ASN A 128 -10.07 11.09 9.45
CA ASN A 128 -10.06 12.53 9.22
C ASN A 128 -9.47 12.91 7.85
N ARG A 129 -8.45 12.19 7.38
CA ARG A 129 -7.87 12.41 6.04
C ARG A 129 -8.87 12.03 4.93
N ILE A 130 -9.62 10.95 5.09
CA ILE A 130 -10.68 10.56 4.16
C ILE A 130 -11.78 11.61 4.14
N VAL A 131 -12.29 12.02 5.31
CA VAL A 131 -13.36 13.02 5.42
C VAL A 131 -12.98 14.37 4.78
N LYS A 132 -11.70 14.78 4.89
CA LYS A 132 -11.22 16.01 4.24
C LYS A 132 -11.28 15.97 2.70
N GLU A 133 -11.25 14.79 2.09
CA GLU A 133 -11.37 14.63 0.64
C GLU A 133 -12.82 14.53 0.16
N VAL A 134 -13.76 14.23 1.06
CA VAL A 134 -15.19 14.17 0.72
C VAL A 134 -15.67 15.55 0.28
N LYS A 135 -16.42 15.57 -0.81
CA LYS A 135 -17.07 16.77 -1.34
C LYS A 135 -18.58 16.57 -1.30
N ILE A 136 -19.31 17.66 -1.21
CA ILE A 136 -20.77 17.69 -1.20
C ILE A 136 -21.21 18.47 -2.43
N ASP A 137 -22.12 17.91 -3.22
CA ASP A 137 -22.70 18.60 -4.37
C ASP A 137 -23.84 19.54 -3.97
N VAL A 138 -24.44 20.20 -4.96
CA VAL A 138 -25.54 21.16 -4.75
C VAL A 138 -26.82 20.53 -4.18
N ASP A 139 -26.98 19.21 -4.38
CA ASP A 139 -28.12 18.43 -3.89
C ASP A 139 -27.84 17.78 -2.52
N GLY A 140 -26.69 18.09 -1.91
CA GLY A 140 -26.27 17.53 -0.64
C GLY A 140 -25.68 16.11 -0.71
N LYS A 141 -25.44 15.57 -1.90
CA LYS A 141 -24.89 14.23 -2.08
C LYS A 141 -23.37 14.23 -1.90
N LEU A 142 -22.89 13.24 -1.17
CA LEU A 142 -21.46 13.03 -0.95
C LEU A 142 -20.80 12.42 -2.19
N PHE A 143 -19.66 12.97 -2.60
CA PHE A 143 -18.84 12.43 -3.69
C PHE A 143 -17.34 12.48 -3.36
N ASN A 144 -16.50 11.95 -4.24
CA ASN A 144 -15.07 11.72 -4.03
C ASN A 144 -14.76 10.75 -2.88
N LEU A 145 -15.68 9.81 -2.63
CA LEU A 145 -15.52 8.76 -1.63
C LEU A 145 -14.59 7.65 -2.14
N PRO A 146 -13.82 6.98 -1.26
CA PRO A 146 -13.22 5.70 -1.59
C PRO A 146 -14.29 4.69 -2.05
N ALA A 147 -13.97 3.85 -3.04
CA ALA A 147 -14.93 2.93 -3.65
C ALA A 147 -15.64 2.02 -2.62
N TYR A 148 -14.91 1.53 -1.62
CA TYR A 148 -15.45 0.69 -0.55
C TYR A 148 -16.44 1.42 0.36
N ILE A 149 -16.30 2.73 0.57
CA ILE A 149 -17.25 3.57 1.30
C ILE A 149 -18.44 3.92 0.40
N ALA A 150 -18.18 4.25 -0.86
CA ALA A 150 -19.23 4.62 -1.81
C ALA A 150 -20.26 3.48 -2.01
N LYS A 151 -19.86 2.20 -1.90
CA LYS A 151 -20.75 1.04 -1.96
C LYS A 151 -21.84 1.04 -0.87
N GLU A 152 -21.53 1.60 0.31
CA GLU A 152 -22.47 1.69 1.44
C GLU A 152 -23.46 2.83 1.28
N ASN A 153 -23.36 3.64 0.20
CA ASN A 153 -24.23 4.78 -0.08
C ASN A 153 -24.38 5.75 1.11
N PRO A 154 -23.29 6.24 1.71
CA PRO A 154 -23.34 7.12 2.88
C PRO A 154 -24.04 8.44 2.51
N ARG A 155 -24.90 8.93 3.41
CA ARG A 155 -25.63 10.20 3.23
C ARG A 155 -25.02 11.33 4.04
N THR A 156 -24.29 11.00 5.09
CA THR A 156 -23.68 11.96 6.02
C THR A 156 -22.20 11.66 6.24
N ILE A 157 -21.47 12.63 6.76
CA ILE A 157 -20.08 12.43 7.20
C ILE A 157 -19.99 11.38 8.32
N SER A 158 -21.02 11.25 9.16
CA SER A 158 -21.10 10.23 10.18
C SER A 158 -21.13 8.83 9.55
N ASP A 159 -21.94 8.64 8.50
CA ASP A 159 -22.02 7.36 7.79
C ASP A 159 -20.68 6.99 7.13
N VAL A 160 -19.96 8.01 6.59
CA VAL A 160 -18.60 7.82 6.05
C VAL A 160 -17.65 7.32 7.12
N ARG A 161 -17.70 7.87 8.34
CA ARG A 161 -16.87 7.43 9.46
C ARG A 161 -17.23 6.02 9.93
N GLU A 162 -18.51 5.70 9.99
CA GLU A 162 -18.98 4.35 10.39
C GLU A 162 -18.54 3.30 9.35
N SER A 163 -18.77 3.56 8.06
CA SER A 163 -18.29 2.68 6.99
C SER A 163 -16.78 2.51 7.04
N PHE A 164 -16.04 3.61 7.27
CA PHE A 164 -14.59 3.53 7.42
C PHE A 164 -14.17 2.67 8.62
N HIS A 165 -14.84 2.81 9.77
CA HIS A 165 -14.56 2.02 10.97
C HIS A 165 -14.66 0.51 10.70
N LYS A 166 -15.75 0.06 10.06
CA LYS A 166 -15.93 -1.34 9.70
C LYS A 166 -14.75 -1.88 8.87
N PHE A 167 -14.39 -1.14 7.82
CA PHE A 167 -13.24 -1.48 6.98
C PHE A 167 -11.91 -1.43 7.70
N TYR A 168 -11.73 -0.44 8.58
CA TYR A 168 -10.52 -0.30 9.37
C TYR A 168 -10.31 -1.53 10.25
N VAL A 169 -11.30 -1.92 11.03
CA VAL A 169 -11.22 -3.07 11.96
C VAL A 169 -10.94 -4.38 11.22
N GLU A 170 -11.61 -4.60 10.09
CA GLU A 170 -11.40 -5.81 9.27
C GLU A 170 -9.97 -5.85 8.71
N ARG A 171 -9.54 -4.76 8.06
CA ARG A 171 -8.23 -4.69 7.42
C ARG A 171 -7.08 -4.73 8.41
N GLN A 172 -7.25 -4.17 9.61
CA GLN A 172 -6.28 -4.28 10.69
C GLN A 172 -5.94 -5.75 11.00
N LYS A 173 -6.96 -6.60 11.10
CA LYS A 173 -6.77 -8.03 11.34
C LYS A 173 -6.01 -8.71 10.21
N ILE A 174 -6.40 -8.42 8.95
CA ILE A 174 -5.76 -9.02 7.78
C ILE A 174 -4.31 -8.54 7.67
N TYR A 175 -4.06 -7.22 7.72
CA TYR A 175 -2.69 -6.70 7.61
C TYR A 175 -1.75 -7.26 8.68
N ARG A 176 -2.23 -7.38 9.93
CA ARG A 176 -1.44 -7.97 11.02
C ARG A 176 -1.13 -9.45 10.80
N SER A 177 -2.04 -10.20 10.16
CA SER A 177 -1.83 -11.62 9.91
C SER A 177 -0.87 -11.93 8.75
N ILE A 178 -0.70 -10.99 7.82
CA ILE A 178 0.11 -11.20 6.61
C ILE A 178 1.46 -10.47 6.64
N CYS A 179 1.63 -9.46 7.50
CA CYS A 179 2.87 -8.68 7.52
C CYS A 179 4.02 -9.43 8.22
N ASN A 180 5.24 -9.14 7.79
CA ASN A 180 6.45 -9.55 8.50
C ASN A 180 6.77 -8.56 9.63
N ILE A 181 6.50 -7.27 9.42
CA ILE A 181 6.78 -6.18 10.33
C ILE A 181 5.54 -5.30 10.43
N CYS A 182 5.15 -4.93 11.66
CA CYS A 182 4.12 -3.93 11.93
C CYS A 182 4.76 -2.69 12.57
N VAL A 183 4.54 -1.53 11.98
CA VAL A 183 5.06 -0.24 12.48
C VAL A 183 3.90 0.69 12.78
N ASP A 184 3.78 1.10 14.03
CA ASP A 184 2.77 2.07 14.46
C ASP A 184 3.17 3.48 13.99
N MET A 185 2.36 4.05 13.10
CA MET A 185 2.59 5.37 12.54
C MET A 185 2.16 6.46 13.53
N LYS A 186 3.08 7.35 13.85
CA LYS A 186 2.85 8.44 14.79
C LYS A 186 2.33 9.68 14.07
N ASN A 187 1.58 10.52 14.81
CA ASN A 187 1.28 11.88 14.38
C ASN A 187 2.49 12.80 14.69
N ALA A 188 3.58 12.57 13.99
CA ALA A 188 4.90 13.16 14.16
C ALA A 188 5.48 13.55 12.79
N PRO A 189 6.63 14.25 12.74
CA PRO A 189 7.34 14.49 11.48
C PRO A 189 7.52 13.20 10.69
N LYS A 190 7.45 13.31 9.37
CA LYS A 190 7.52 12.15 8.46
C LYS A 190 8.87 11.39 8.60
N SER A 191 9.94 12.09 8.94
CA SER A 191 11.26 11.52 9.21
C SER A 191 11.27 10.60 10.43
N GLU A 192 10.55 10.91 11.50
CA GLU A 192 10.47 10.03 12.67
C GLU A 192 9.76 8.70 12.33
N ASN A 193 8.73 8.75 11.50
CA ASN A 193 8.07 7.53 11.03
C ASN A 193 9.00 6.70 10.13
N ARG A 194 9.80 7.35 9.26
CA ARG A 194 10.86 6.68 8.49
C ARG A 194 11.84 5.97 9.42
N ASP A 195 12.33 6.66 10.45
CA ASP A 195 13.33 6.13 11.38
C ASP A 195 12.76 4.92 12.15
N SER A 196 11.48 4.98 12.55
CA SER A 196 10.78 3.84 13.17
C SER A 196 10.69 2.63 12.22
N ILE A 197 10.49 2.85 10.92
CA ILE A 197 10.48 1.78 9.92
C ILE A 197 11.88 1.18 9.79
N ILE A 198 12.93 2.02 9.67
CA ILE A 198 14.32 1.57 9.57
C ILE A 198 14.74 0.75 10.79
N GLU A 199 14.42 1.23 12.00
CA GLU A 199 14.68 0.50 13.23
C GLU A 199 13.98 -0.87 13.26
N SER A 200 12.73 -0.92 12.81
CA SER A 200 11.98 -2.18 12.75
C SER A 200 12.55 -3.16 11.72
N LEU A 201 13.04 -2.66 10.58
CA LEU A 201 13.73 -3.46 9.56
C LEU A 201 15.06 -4.04 10.08
N SER A 202 15.78 -3.32 10.95
CA SER A 202 17.05 -3.81 11.51
C SER A 202 16.88 -4.89 12.58
N LYS A 203 15.71 -4.97 13.22
CA LYS A 203 15.39 -5.98 14.24
C LYS A 203 14.92 -7.33 13.68
N THR A 204 14.69 -7.42 12.38
CA THR A 204 14.14 -8.61 11.72
C THR A 204 15.27 -9.55 11.23
N GLU A 205 16.47 -9.32 11.66
CA GLU A 205 17.64 -10.17 11.49
C GLU A 205 17.74 -11.18 12.63
#